data_7e66f2ab10ccaf8e505102a902d67999
#
_entry.id   7e66f2ab10ccaf8e505102a902d67999
#
_cell.length_a   1.000
_cell.length_b   1.000
_cell.length_c   1.000
_cell.angle_alpha   90.00
_cell.angle_beta   90.00
_cell.angle_gamma   90.00
#
_symmetry.space_group_name_H-M   'P 1'
#
loop_
_entity.id
_entity.type
_entity.pdbx_description
1 polymer ?
#
loop_
_entity_poly.entity_id
_entity_poly.type
_entity_poly.pdbx_seq_one_letter_code
_entity_poly.pdbx_strand_id
1 'polypeptide(L)'
;YGFVDRDIYKKATDEMTKELAEMKKKAEAAGVSDVVTDVKIGNAKMELTEGYAKEHDVDLILVGATGLNMIGRMIVGSTAAYVIRQADCDVMVIKTDENNKKLNVKMESYPEI
;
A
#
# COMPACT_ATOMS: atom_id res chain seq x y z
N TYR A 1 24.67 10.10 -12.79
CA TYR A 1 23.95 10.04 -11.54
C TYR A 1 22.46 10.21 -11.74
N GLY A 2 22.02 11.34 -12.24
CA GLY A 2 20.60 11.61 -12.47
C GLY A 2 19.97 10.85 -13.61
N PHE A 3 20.76 10.42 -14.59
CA PHE A 3 20.24 9.69 -15.74
C PHE A 3 19.74 8.31 -15.38
N VAL A 4 20.53 7.58 -14.59
CA VAL A 4 20.17 6.24 -14.17
C VAL A 4 18.90 6.29 -13.31
N ASP A 5 18.81 7.24 -12.43
CA ASP A 5 17.68 7.39 -11.55
C ASP A 5 16.39 7.67 -12.31
N ARG A 6 16.45 8.53 -13.33
CA ARG A 6 15.27 8.82 -14.14
C ARG A 6 14.73 7.60 -14.86
N ASP A 7 15.62 6.82 -15.46
CA ASP A 7 15.21 5.63 -16.20
C ASP A 7 14.62 4.58 -15.28
N ILE A 8 15.20 4.42 -14.10
CA ILE A 8 14.70 3.48 -13.10
C ILE A 8 13.32 3.90 -12.60
N TYR A 9 13.15 5.16 -12.28
CA TYR A 9 11.87 5.69 -11.81
C TYR A 9 10.81 5.61 -12.88
N LYS A 10 11.16 5.95 -14.11
CA LYS A 10 10.21 5.88 -15.21
C LYS A 10 9.72 4.45 -15.42
N LYS A 11 10.64 3.50 -15.42
CA LYS A 11 10.31 2.10 -15.60
C LYS A 11 9.41 1.58 -14.47
N ALA A 12 9.77 1.90 -13.24
CA ALA A 12 8.98 1.51 -12.08
C ALA A 12 7.59 2.15 -12.12
N THR A 13 7.50 3.41 -12.51
CA THR A 13 6.23 4.12 -12.64
C THR A 13 5.35 3.48 -13.72
N ASP A 14 5.95 3.16 -14.86
CA ASP A 14 5.21 2.54 -15.96
C ASP A 14 4.66 1.17 -15.56
N GLU A 15 5.46 0.37 -14.87
CA GLU A 15 5.03 -0.95 -14.39
C GLU A 15 3.90 -0.82 -13.37
N MET A 16 4.04 0.09 -12.43
CA MET A 16 3.02 0.32 -11.42
C MET A 16 1.72 0.84 -12.03
N THR A 17 1.83 1.72 -13.02
CA THR A 17 0.66 2.22 -13.74
C THR A 17 -0.12 1.08 -14.39
N LYS A 18 0.58 0.12 -14.96
CA LYS A 18 -0.07 -1.05 -15.56
C LYS A 18 -0.76 -1.92 -14.52
N GLU A 19 -0.10 -2.16 -13.40
CA GLU A 19 -0.68 -2.93 -12.31
C GLU A 19 -1.93 -2.27 -11.77
N LEU A 20 -1.88 -0.96 -11.57
CA LEU A 20 -3.02 -0.21 -11.08
C LEU A 20 -4.18 -0.21 -12.07
N ALA A 21 -3.89 -0.20 -13.38
CA ALA A 21 -4.94 -0.30 -14.40
C ALA A 21 -5.70 -1.63 -14.27
N GLU A 22 -4.98 -2.71 -14.00
CA GLU A 22 -5.61 -4.02 -13.80
C GLU A 22 -6.42 -4.04 -12.50
N MET A 23 -5.89 -3.46 -11.44
CA MET A 23 -6.61 -3.35 -10.17
C MET A 23 -7.87 -2.52 -10.32
N LYS A 24 -7.81 -1.44 -11.10
CA LYS A 24 -8.97 -0.61 -11.38
C LYS A 24 -10.07 -1.42 -12.04
N LYS A 25 -9.73 -2.23 -13.03
CA LYS A 25 -10.70 -3.10 -13.70
C LYS A 25 -11.36 -4.06 -12.73
N LYS A 26 -10.56 -4.65 -11.85
CA LYS A 26 -11.08 -5.58 -10.84
C LYS A 26 -12.03 -4.88 -9.87
N ALA A 27 -11.66 -3.69 -9.44
CA ALA A 27 -12.50 -2.92 -8.52
C ALA A 27 -13.82 -2.54 -9.16
N GLU A 28 -13.78 -2.07 -10.41
CA GLU A 28 -14.98 -1.71 -11.15
C GLU A 28 -15.87 -2.92 -11.39
N ALA A 29 -15.28 -4.06 -11.72
CA ALA A 29 -16.02 -5.31 -11.89
C ALA A 29 -16.68 -5.77 -10.58
N ALA A 30 -16.10 -5.43 -9.46
CA ALA A 30 -16.66 -5.74 -8.15
C ALA A 30 -17.73 -4.73 -7.69
N GLY A 31 -17.99 -3.71 -8.48
CA GLY A 31 -19.04 -2.74 -8.18
C GLY A 31 -18.59 -1.43 -7.58
N VAL A 32 -17.29 -1.19 -7.53
CA VAL A 32 -16.78 0.09 -7.03
C VAL A 32 -16.88 1.13 -8.13
N SER A 33 -17.55 2.24 -7.86
CA SER A 33 -17.63 3.35 -8.79
C SER A 33 -16.49 4.34 -8.54
N ASP A 34 -16.19 5.17 -9.51
CA ASP A 34 -15.22 6.26 -9.38
C ASP A 34 -13.85 5.83 -8.87
N VAL A 35 -13.29 4.82 -9.52
CA VAL A 35 -11.95 4.36 -9.19
C VAL A 35 -10.91 5.25 -9.86
N VAL A 36 -10.06 5.87 -9.06
CA VAL A 36 -8.95 6.69 -9.53
C VAL A 36 -7.64 6.02 -9.12
N THR A 37 -6.69 6.02 -10.02
CA THR A 37 -5.37 5.47 -9.74
C THR A 37 -4.31 6.54 -9.90
N ASP A 38 -3.34 6.54 -9.01
CA ASP A 38 -2.23 7.48 -9.03
C ASP A 38 -0.96 6.78 -8.61
N VAL A 39 0.14 7.15 -9.25
CA VAL A 39 1.46 6.70 -8.85
C VAL A 39 2.26 7.92 -8.43
N LYS A 40 2.74 7.92 -7.21
CA LYS A 40 3.56 9.00 -6.70
C LYS A 40 4.89 8.45 -6.21
N ILE A 41 5.95 9.15 -6.51
CA ILE A 41 7.27 8.84 -6.01
C ILE A 41 7.54 9.75 -4.82
N GLY A 42 7.81 9.16 -3.68
CA GLY A 42 8.03 9.94 -2.47
C GLY A 42 7.97 9.05 -1.23
N ASN A 43 7.70 9.68 -0.11
CA ASN A 43 7.59 8.98 1.16
C ASN A 43 6.16 8.48 1.35
N ALA A 44 5.96 7.18 1.29
CA ALA A 44 4.63 6.56 1.34
C ALA A 44 3.84 6.95 2.58
N LYS A 45 4.46 6.90 3.77
CA LYS A 45 3.72 7.22 5.00
C LYS A 45 3.29 8.68 5.05
N MET A 46 4.07 9.58 4.48
CA MET A 46 3.70 11.00 4.45
C MET A 46 2.58 11.25 3.45
N GLU A 47 2.63 10.60 2.29
CA GLU A 47 1.56 10.74 1.29
C GLU A 47 0.24 10.16 1.80
N LEU A 48 0.30 9.06 2.51
CA LEU A 48 -0.90 8.41 3.03
C LEU A 48 -1.52 9.15 4.22
N THR A 49 -0.81 10.07 4.84
CA THR A 49 -1.31 10.80 6.00
C THR A 49 -1.45 12.29 5.75
N GLU A 50 -0.36 12.94 5.34
CA GLU A 50 -0.33 14.40 5.20
C GLU A 50 -0.54 14.89 3.77
N GLY A 51 -0.03 14.14 2.79
CA GLY A 51 -0.05 14.60 1.40
C GLY A 51 -1.35 14.25 0.70
N TYR A 52 -1.33 13.16 -0.02
CA TYR A 52 -2.43 12.74 -0.88
C TYR A 52 -3.75 12.59 -0.12
N ALA A 53 -3.72 11.99 1.05
CA ALA A 53 -4.93 11.76 1.82
C ALA A 53 -5.64 13.06 2.20
N LYS A 54 -4.88 14.08 2.60
CA LYS A 54 -5.46 15.38 2.94
C LYS A 54 -5.93 16.15 1.72
N GLU A 55 -5.14 16.09 0.64
CA GLU A 55 -5.52 16.72 -0.61
C GLU A 55 -6.85 16.24 -1.15
N HIS A 56 -7.15 14.98 -0.94
CA HIS A 56 -8.35 14.35 -1.51
C HIS A 56 -9.45 14.10 -0.47
N ASP A 57 -9.33 14.69 0.70
CA ASP A 57 -10.32 14.54 1.78
C ASP A 57 -10.70 13.09 2.03
N VAL A 58 -9.70 12.24 2.13
CA VAL A 58 -9.90 10.82 2.34
C VAL A 58 -10.47 10.57 3.73
N ASP A 59 -11.52 9.77 3.82
CA ASP A 59 -12.16 9.46 5.10
C ASP A 59 -11.91 8.02 5.58
N LEU A 60 -11.29 7.19 4.76
CA LEU A 60 -10.87 5.84 5.12
C LEU A 60 -9.62 5.46 4.35
N ILE A 61 -8.60 5.02 5.07
CA ILE A 61 -7.37 4.54 4.45
C ILE A 61 -7.29 3.02 4.63
N LEU A 62 -7.07 2.31 3.53
CA LEU A 62 -6.86 0.87 3.56
C LEU A 62 -5.39 0.60 3.29
N VAL A 63 -4.73 -0.09 4.19
CA VAL A 63 -3.31 -0.45 4.01
C VAL A 63 -3.11 -1.92 4.30
N GLY A 64 -2.14 -2.51 3.63
CA GLY A 64 -1.71 -3.86 3.97
C GLY A 64 -0.96 -3.88 5.30
N ALA A 65 -1.09 -4.96 6.04
CA ALA A 65 -0.41 -5.10 7.32
C ALA A 65 1.11 -5.13 7.16
N THR A 66 1.59 -5.66 6.03
CA THR A 66 3.02 -5.79 5.77
C THR A 66 3.34 -5.16 4.42
N GLY A 67 4.53 -4.59 4.31
CA GLY A 67 5.02 -4.10 3.03
C GLY A 67 5.50 -5.23 2.14
N LEU A 68 5.85 -4.88 0.91
CA LEU A 68 6.29 -5.85 -0.10
C LEU A 68 7.48 -6.69 0.35
N ASN A 69 8.34 -6.13 1.18
CA ASN A 69 9.55 -6.80 1.63
C ASN A 69 9.41 -7.44 3.01
N MET A 70 8.21 -7.47 3.54
CA MET A 70 7.95 -8.04 4.86
C MET A 70 7.30 -9.40 4.79
N ILE A 71 7.45 -10.07 3.67
CA ILE A 71 6.99 -11.45 3.48
C ILE A 71 7.71 -12.33 4.49
N GLY A 72 7.00 -13.10 5.24
CA GLY A 72 7.56 -13.98 6.23
C GLY A 72 7.29 -13.55 7.67
N ARG A 73 6.69 -12.39 7.89
CA ARG A 73 6.43 -11.91 9.25
C ARG A 73 5.01 -11.38 9.40
N MET A 74 4.32 -11.89 10.40
CA MET A 74 2.97 -11.42 10.73
C MET A 74 3.02 -10.29 11.74
N ILE A 75 3.81 -9.29 11.45
CA ILE A 75 3.85 -8.07 12.25
C ILE A 75 3.40 -6.90 11.36
N VAL A 76 2.82 -5.92 12.00
CA VAL A 76 2.41 -4.71 11.29
C VAL A 76 3.67 -3.97 10.87
N GLY A 77 3.81 -3.70 9.56
CA GLY A 77 4.95 -2.99 9.02
C GLY A 77 5.00 -1.53 9.49
N SER A 78 6.15 -0.91 9.32
CA SER A 78 6.36 0.46 9.79
C SER A 78 5.42 1.47 9.13
N THR A 79 5.11 1.28 7.85
CA THR A 79 4.20 2.18 7.15
C THR A 79 2.79 2.08 7.72
N ALA A 80 2.26 0.88 7.88
CA ALA A 80 0.93 0.70 8.45
C ALA A 80 0.86 1.23 9.88
N ALA A 81 1.87 0.96 10.68
CA ALA A 81 1.93 1.46 12.06
C ALA A 81 1.93 2.98 12.12
N TYR A 82 2.68 3.62 11.23
CA TYR A 82 2.73 5.08 11.15
C TYR A 82 1.36 5.64 10.76
N VAL A 83 0.74 5.06 9.73
CA VAL A 83 -0.56 5.52 9.24
C VAL A 83 -1.62 5.41 10.33
N ILE A 84 -1.63 4.29 11.08
CA ILE A 84 -2.57 4.11 12.18
C ILE A 84 -2.44 5.24 13.21
N ARG A 85 -1.22 5.63 13.54
CA ARG A 85 -0.99 6.66 14.55
C ARG A 85 -1.24 8.07 14.05
N GLN A 86 -0.92 8.34 12.79
CA GLN A 86 -0.85 9.72 12.30
C GLN A 86 -2.01 10.14 11.39
N ALA A 87 -2.79 9.20 10.88
CA ALA A 87 -3.90 9.56 9.99
C ALA A 87 -4.99 10.32 10.75
N ASP A 88 -5.60 11.28 10.07
CA ASP A 88 -6.70 12.06 10.63
C ASP A 88 -8.07 11.42 10.35
N CYS A 89 -8.06 10.24 9.74
CA CYS A 89 -9.29 9.53 9.40
C CYS A 89 -9.17 8.07 9.82
N ASP A 90 -10.21 7.32 9.58
CA ASP A 90 -10.23 5.89 9.89
C ASP A 90 -9.21 5.13 9.03
N VAL A 91 -8.61 4.11 9.62
CA VAL A 91 -7.63 3.26 8.95
C VAL A 91 -8.03 1.81 9.14
N MET A 92 -8.07 1.08 8.04
CA MET A 92 -8.29 -0.37 8.06
C MET A 92 -7.03 -1.07 7.60
N VAL A 93 -6.57 -2.01 8.41
CA VAL A 93 -5.36 -2.79 8.11
C VAL A 93 -5.77 -4.16 7.59
N ILE A 94 -5.32 -4.49 6.40
CA ILE A 94 -5.68 -5.74 5.73
C ILE A 94 -4.57 -6.76 5.93
N LYS A 95 -4.93 -7.90 6.49
CA LYS A 95 -3.98 -8.98 6.79
C LYS A 95 -4.20 -10.23 5.96
N THR A 96 -5.12 -10.18 5.04
CA THR A 96 -5.49 -11.35 4.24
C THR A 96 -5.16 -11.15 2.77
N ASP A 97 -5.11 -12.25 2.04
CA ASP A 97 -4.93 -12.22 0.60
C ASP A 97 -6.28 -12.02 -0.11
N GLU A 98 -6.26 -12.08 -1.45
CA GLU A 98 -7.46 -11.88 -2.27
C GLU A 98 -8.54 -12.95 -2.05
N ASN A 99 -8.17 -14.08 -1.46
CA ASN A 99 -9.10 -15.15 -1.12
C ASN A 99 -9.58 -15.06 0.32
N ASN A 100 -9.32 -13.94 0.97
CA ASN A 100 -9.66 -13.69 2.36
C ASN A 100 -9.02 -14.68 3.34
N LYS A 101 -7.84 -15.16 2.98
CA LYS A 101 -7.07 -16.04 3.84
C LYS A 101 -5.89 -15.29 4.42
N LYS A 102 -5.61 -15.57 5.68
CA LYS A 102 -4.46 -14.96 6.35
C LYS A 102 -3.20 -15.20 5.52
N LEU A 103 -2.45 -14.15 5.30
CA LEU A 103 -1.20 -14.25 4.58
C LEU A 103 -0.31 -15.29 5.23
N ASN A 104 0.15 -16.25 4.44
CA ASN A 104 0.96 -17.33 4.92
C ASN A 104 2.39 -16.86 5.09
N VAL A 105 2.70 -16.49 6.30
CA VAL A 105 3.98 -15.93 6.63
C VAL A 105 4.70 -16.87 7.55
N LYS A 106 5.83 -17.38 7.10
CA LYS A 106 6.62 -18.29 7.89
C LYS A 106 7.45 -17.52 8.89
N MET A 107 7.10 -17.65 10.13
CA MET A 107 7.84 -17.04 11.22
C MET A 107 9.00 -17.93 11.59
N GLU A 108 10.20 -17.56 11.19
CA GLU A 108 11.38 -18.30 11.57
C GLU A 108 11.98 -17.72 12.83
N SER A 109 12.28 -18.62 13.75
CA SER A 109 13.23 -18.37 14.83
C SER A 109 12.95 -17.18 15.73
N TYR A 110 11.74 -16.72 15.82
CA TYR A 110 11.44 -15.73 16.84
C TYR A 110 11.08 -16.46 18.12
N PRO A 111 11.80 -16.20 19.20
CA PRO A 111 11.41 -16.79 20.46
C PRO A 111 10.03 -16.29 20.84
N GLU A 112 9.22 -17.18 21.27
CA GLU A 112 7.93 -16.80 21.84
C GLU A 112 8.20 -16.18 23.20
N ILE A 113 7.58 -15.06 23.42
CA ILE A 113 7.75 -14.36 24.67
C ILE A 113 6.56 -14.66 25.58
#